data_1d5e726606ad5177dc3f5c398f86a0b3
#
_entry.id   1d5e726606ad5177dc3f5c398f86a0b3
#
_cell.length_a   1.000
_cell.length_b   1.000
_cell.length_c   1.000
_cell.angle_alpha   90.00
_cell.angle_beta   90.00
_cell.angle_gamma   90.00
#
_symmetry.space_group_name_H-M   'P 1'
#
loop_
_entity.id
_entity.type
_entity.pdbx_description
1 polymer ?
#
loop_
_entity_poly.entity_id
_entity_poly.type
_entity_poly.pdbx_seq_one_letter_code
_entity_poly.pdbx_strand_id
1 'polypeptide(L)'
;MTDWFSEETLKEALDILLHEMPMALWETVYVTVLSTFFAVLIGLPLGVLLVVGEKGGVLPLPRWLLSLLNLLINILRSVPFLILMILVFPLTRLIVGTIVGTTASVVPLVIAAFPFVARLVEGSLRELNPNIIEAAQSMGASPLQIIVKVMLPECFPSLVSNFTIAITTILEIGRAHV
;
A
#
# COMPACT_ATOMS: atom_id res chain seq x y z
N MET A 1 -5.02 7.40 46.82
CA MET A 1 -5.98 7.65 45.75
C MET A 1 -5.30 8.66 44.85
N THR A 2 -4.92 8.24 43.67
CA THR A 2 -4.27 9.12 42.66
C THR A 2 -5.32 10.11 42.19
N ASP A 3 -5.11 11.39 42.52
CA ASP A 3 -5.99 12.48 42.11
C ASP A 3 -5.85 12.72 40.58
N TRP A 4 -6.61 11.95 39.81
CA TRP A 4 -6.70 12.04 38.37
C TRP A 4 -7.13 13.44 37.87
N PHE A 5 -7.63 14.29 38.75
CA PHE A 5 -8.11 15.64 38.50
C PHE A 5 -7.31 16.69 39.30
N SER A 6 -6.03 16.43 39.59
CA SER A 6 -5.18 17.49 40.16
C SER A 6 -4.91 18.58 39.15
N GLU A 7 -4.69 19.81 39.59
CA GLU A 7 -4.35 20.93 38.71
C GLU A 7 -3.07 20.67 37.90
N GLU A 8 -2.14 19.87 38.44
CA GLU A 8 -0.91 19.46 37.73
C GLU A 8 -1.21 18.51 36.59
N THR A 9 -2.02 17.47 36.80
CA THR A 9 -2.41 16.54 35.72
C THR A 9 -3.24 17.21 34.64
N LEU A 10 -4.07 18.20 34.98
CA LEU A 10 -4.81 18.98 33.99
C LEU A 10 -3.91 19.90 33.16
N LYS A 11 -2.90 20.52 33.77
CA LYS A 11 -1.93 21.35 33.03
C LYS A 11 -1.04 20.53 32.13
N GLU A 12 -0.58 19.37 32.60
CA GLU A 12 0.22 18.42 31.80
C GLU A 12 -0.59 17.87 30.62
N ALA A 13 -1.86 17.49 30.83
CA ALA A 13 -2.76 17.07 29.77
C ALA A 13 -3.03 18.18 28.73
N LEU A 14 -3.18 19.42 29.18
CA LEU A 14 -3.35 20.58 28.29
C LEU A 14 -2.08 20.86 27.47
N ASP A 15 -0.91 20.72 28.08
CA ASP A 15 0.36 20.93 27.36
C ASP A 15 0.58 19.88 26.29
N ILE A 16 0.33 18.60 26.60
CA ILE A 16 0.34 17.48 25.63
C ILE A 16 -0.65 17.75 24.49
N LEU A 17 -1.89 18.15 24.81
CA LEU A 17 -2.93 18.45 23.82
C LEU A 17 -2.57 19.59 22.88
N LEU A 18 -1.91 20.63 23.40
CA LEU A 18 -1.62 21.84 22.63
C LEU A 18 -0.31 21.78 21.85
N HIS A 19 0.68 21.06 22.34
CA HIS A 19 2.04 21.09 21.78
C HIS A 19 2.45 19.73 21.15
N GLU A 20 2.14 18.61 21.78
CA GLU A 20 2.57 17.30 21.29
C GLU A 20 1.59 16.69 20.29
N MET A 21 0.27 16.75 20.55
CA MET A 21 -0.73 16.15 19.68
C MET A 21 -0.73 16.69 18.24
N PRO A 22 -0.63 18.03 17.99
CA PRO A 22 -0.61 18.52 16.62
C PRO A 22 0.58 18.02 15.83
N MET A 23 1.75 17.90 16.48
CA MET A 23 2.96 17.38 15.85
C MET A 23 2.81 15.89 15.52
N ALA A 24 2.34 15.07 16.47
CA ALA A 24 2.09 13.65 16.28
C ALA A 24 1.05 13.38 15.18
N LEU A 25 -0.01 14.21 15.11
CA LEU A 25 -1.00 14.12 14.03
C LEU A 25 -0.37 14.43 12.67
N TRP A 26 0.47 15.47 12.60
CA TRP A 26 1.17 15.81 11.36
C TRP A 26 2.11 14.70 10.91
N GLU A 27 2.88 14.13 11.83
CA GLU A 27 3.76 13.00 11.55
C GLU A 27 2.98 11.77 11.04
N THR A 28 1.86 11.44 11.69
CA THR A 28 0.99 10.33 11.27
C THR A 28 0.44 10.56 9.85
N VAL A 29 -0.05 11.76 9.55
CA VAL A 29 -0.55 12.10 8.20
C VAL A 29 0.57 12.03 7.18
N TYR A 30 1.73 12.60 7.48
CA TYR A 30 2.90 12.58 6.62
C TYR A 30 3.32 11.13 6.27
N VAL A 31 3.51 10.28 7.28
CA VAL A 31 3.90 8.88 7.09
C VAL A 31 2.85 8.12 6.28
N THR A 32 1.57 8.30 6.61
CA THR A 32 0.47 7.61 5.92
C THR A 32 0.40 8.00 4.45
N VAL A 33 0.42 9.30 4.14
CA VAL A 33 0.34 9.79 2.76
C VAL A 33 1.54 9.32 1.95
N LEU A 34 2.75 9.47 2.50
CA LEU A 34 3.97 9.10 1.79
C LEU A 34 4.07 7.58 1.57
N SER A 35 3.75 6.79 2.59
CA SER A 35 3.74 5.33 2.50
C SER A 35 2.68 4.82 1.52
N THR A 36 1.48 5.41 1.54
CA THR A 36 0.42 5.07 0.59
C THR A 36 0.83 5.40 -0.84
N PHE A 37 1.40 6.58 -1.07
CA PHE A 37 1.86 6.98 -2.39
C PHE A 37 2.85 5.97 -2.98
N PHE A 38 3.89 5.59 -2.24
CA PHE A 38 4.87 4.62 -2.70
C PHE A 38 4.30 3.21 -2.80
N ALA A 39 3.43 2.81 -1.87
CA ALA A 39 2.76 1.52 -1.93
C ALA A 39 1.87 1.37 -3.18
N VAL A 40 1.15 2.43 -3.55
CA VAL A 40 0.35 2.47 -4.80
C VAL A 40 1.24 2.51 -6.02
N LEU A 41 2.29 3.32 -6.01
CA LEU A 41 3.25 3.42 -7.12
C LEU A 41 3.88 2.08 -7.50
N ILE A 42 4.16 1.23 -6.49
CA ILE A 42 4.73 -0.10 -6.69
C ILE A 42 3.62 -1.15 -6.87
N GLY A 43 2.60 -1.11 -6.03
CA GLY A 43 1.54 -2.11 -5.96
C GLY A 43 0.62 -2.12 -7.17
N LEU A 44 0.28 -0.94 -7.73
CA LEU A 44 -0.59 -0.85 -8.90
C LEU A 44 0.00 -1.55 -10.12
N PRO A 45 1.24 -1.25 -10.59
CA PRO A 45 1.81 -1.97 -11.72
C PRO A 45 1.99 -3.46 -11.45
N LEU A 46 2.33 -3.86 -10.22
CA LEU A 46 2.43 -5.27 -9.85
C LEU A 46 1.07 -5.98 -9.93
N GLY A 47 0.00 -5.37 -9.39
CA GLY A 47 -1.35 -5.92 -9.48
C GLY A 47 -1.84 -6.06 -10.92
N VAL A 48 -1.57 -5.06 -11.76
CA VAL A 48 -1.84 -5.13 -13.20
C VAL A 48 -1.08 -6.31 -13.84
N LEU A 49 0.23 -6.44 -13.57
CA LEU A 49 1.05 -7.51 -14.13
C LEU A 49 0.56 -8.90 -13.73
N LEU A 50 0.03 -9.08 -12.53
CA LEU A 50 -0.51 -10.36 -12.07
C LEU A 50 -1.70 -10.81 -12.91
N VAL A 51 -2.55 -9.88 -13.37
CA VAL A 51 -3.72 -10.20 -14.19
C VAL A 51 -3.37 -10.30 -15.67
N VAL A 52 -2.73 -9.29 -16.22
CA VAL A 52 -2.46 -9.24 -17.67
C VAL A 52 -1.41 -10.25 -18.11
N GLY A 53 -0.56 -10.68 -17.18
CA GLY A 53 0.52 -11.64 -17.41
C GLY A 53 0.06 -13.11 -17.44
N GLU A 54 -1.18 -13.41 -17.04
CA GLU A 54 -1.70 -14.80 -17.04
C GLU A 54 -1.83 -15.39 -18.44
N LYS A 55 -1.96 -16.71 -18.50
CA LYS A 55 -2.24 -17.40 -19.75
C LYS A 55 -3.58 -16.94 -20.34
N GLY A 56 -3.52 -16.42 -21.55
CA GLY A 56 -4.69 -15.82 -22.21
C GLY A 56 -4.96 -14.37 -21.79
N GLY A 57 -4.12 -13.79 -20.94
CA GLY A 57 -4.16 -12.37 -20.64
C GLY A 57 -3.65 -11.51 -21.79
N VAL A 58 -3.76 -10.21 -21.64
CA VAL A 58 -3.43 -9.19 -22.69
C VAL A 58 -1.93 -9.16 -22.99
N LEU A 59 -1.08 -9.46 -22.00
CA LEU A 59 0.39 -9.48 -22.12
C LEU A 59 0.97 -10.72 -21.42
N PRO A 60 0.86 -11.92 -22.01
CA PRO A 60 1.23 -13.16 -21.33
C PRO A 60 2.72 -13.20 -20.98
N LEU A 61 3.00 -13.35 -19.68
CA LEU A 61 4.34 -13.45 -19.11
C LEU A 61 4.75 -14.93 -18.91
N PRO A 62 6.06 -15.22 -18.83
CA PRO A 62 6.55 -16.53 -18.46
C PRO A 62 5.98 -16.98 -17.11
N ARG A 63 5.51 -18.20 -17.02
CA ARG A 63 4.87 -18.75 -15.80
C ARG A 63 5.76 -18.67 -14.56
N TRP A 64 7.06 -18.88 -14.72
CA TRP A 64 8.01 -18.82 -13.61
C TRP A 64 8.07 -17.41 -12.98
N LEU A 65 7.98 -16.35 -13.82
CA LEU A 65 8.01 -14.96 -13.35
C LEU A 65 6.74 -14.64 -12.56
N LEU A 66 5.57 -15.02 -13.06
CA LEU A 66 4.30 -14.85 -12.34
C LEU A 66 4.27 -15.63 -11.02
N SER A 67 4.79 -16.87 -11.04
CA SER A 67 4.89 -17.68 -9.83
C SER A 67 5.81 -17.03 -8.80
N LEU A 68 6.94 -16.48 -9.24
CA LEU A 68 7.87 -15.77 -8.37
C LEU A 68 7.24 -14.50 -7.77
N LEU A 69 6.56 -13.69 -8.58
CA LEU A 69 5.85 -12.49 -8.12
C LEU A 69 4.75 -12.86 -7.11
N ASN A 70 3.94 -13.87 -7.42
CA ASN A 70 2.91 -14.37 -6.51
C ASN A 70 3.51 -14.88 -5.19
N LEU A 71 4.61 -15.63 -5.26
CA LEU A 71 5.30 -16.14 -4.07
C LEU A 71 5.81 -14.99 -3.20
N LEU A 72 6.49 -14.00 -3.80
CA LEU A 72 7.01 -12.84 -3.10
C LEU A 72 5.91 -12.05 -2.39
N ILE A 73 4.83 -11.73 -3.12
CA ILE A 73 3.68 -11.02 -2.57
C ILE A 73 3.05 -11.80 -1.42
N ASN A 74 2.88 -13.11 -1.55
CA ASN A 74 2.29 -13.95 -0.51
C ASN A 74 3.19 -14.05 0.73
N ILE A 75 4.50 -14.20 0.55
CA ILE A 75 5.45 -14.22 1.68
C ILE A 75 5.40 -12.91 2.45
N LEU A 76 5.51 -11.76 1.76
CA LEU A 76 5.49 -10.46 2.42
C LEU A 76 4.18 -10.19 3.19
N ARG A 77 3.05 -10.68 2.68
CA ARG A 77 1.74 -10.57 3.36
C ARG A 77 1.56 -11.55 4.52
N SER A 78 2.31 -12.65 4.54
CA SER A 78 2.21 -13.66 5.60
C SER A 78 3.06 -13.31 6.82
N VAL A 79 4.04 -12.42 6.68
CA VAL A 79 4.92 -12.01 7.77
C VAL A 79 4.22 -10.95 8.63
N PRO A 80 4.13 -11.13 9.96
CA PRO A 80 3.64 -10.09 10.86
C PRO A 80 4.44 -8.81 10.73
N PHE A 81 3.76 -7.65 10.73
CA PHE A 81 4.40 -6.35 10.46
C PHE A 81 5.63 -6.07 11.32
N LEU A 82 5.58 -6.38 12.63
CA LEU A 82 6.73 -6.18 13.54
C LEU A 82 7.97 -6.97 13.11
N ILE A 83 7.79 -8.21 12.66
CA ILE A 83 8.89 -9.04 12.18
C ILE A 83 9.43 -8.49 10.86
N LEU A 84 8.53 -8.07 9.95
CA LEU A 84 8.89 -7.45 8.68
C LEU A 84 9.68 -6.16 8.90
N MET A 85 9.26 -5.33 9.85
CA MET A 85 9.93 -4.08 10.21
C MET A 85 11.39 -4.33 10.64
N ILE A 86 11.63 -5.31 11.53
CA ILE A 86 12.97 -5.68 11.97
C ILE A 86 13.81 -6.22 10.79
N LEU A 87 13.22 -7.05 9.95
CA LEU A 87 13.90 -7.63 8.78
C LEU A 87 14.32 -6.54 7.78
N VAL A 88 13.57 -5.46 7.69
CA VAL A 88 13.78 -4.35 6.75
C VAL A 88 14.70 -3.26 7.32
N PHE A 89 15.08 -3.29 8.60
CA PHE A 89 16.00 -2.31 9.20
C PHE A 89 17.29 -2.09 8.41
N PRO A 90 18.01 -3.12 7.91
CA PRO A 90 19.20 -2.89 7.10
C PRO A 90 18.91 -2.07 5.83
N LEU A 91 17.78 -2.36 5.17
CA LEU A 91 17.36 -1.63 3.99
C LEU A 91 16.92 -0.19 4.33
N THR A 92 16.18 0.00 5.42
CA THR A 92 15.80 1.32 5.92
C THR A 92 17.01 2.18 6.19
N ARG A 93 18.03 1.62 6.87
CA ARG A 93 19.28 2.33 7.13
C ARG A 93 20.05 2.68 5.86
N LEU A 94 19.99 1.83 4.84
CA LEU A 94 20.62 2.08 3.55
C LEU A 94 19.96 3.25 2.80
N ILE A 95 18.62 3.34 2.86
CA ILE A 95 17.83 4.35 2.11
C ILE A 95 17.78 5.68 2.86
N VAL A 96 17.49 5.65 4.16
CA VAL A 96 17.22 6.83 4.99
C VAL A 96 18.43 7.25 5.83
N GLY A 97 19.40 6.36 6.05
CA GLY A 97 20.56 6.59 6.91
C GLY A 97 20.34 6.30 8.39
N THR A 98 19.08 6.15 8.82
CA THR A 98 18.69 5.84 10.20
C THR A 98 17.60 4.77 10.22
N ILE A 99 17.40 4.12 11.37
CA ILE A 99 16.32 3.16 11.62
C ILE A 99 15.27 3.71 12.58
N VAL A 100 15.48 4.92 13.09
CA VAL A 100 14.62 5.57 14.08
C VAL A 100 14.10 6.90 13.52
N GLY A 101 12.87 7.22 13.85
CA GLY A 101 12.20 8.46 13.47
C GLY A 101 11.16 8.28 12.38
N THR A 102 10.34 9.31 12.22
CA THR A 102 9.15 9.36 11.36
C THR A 102 9.44 8.97 9.92
N THR A 103 10.51 9.49 9.34
CA THR A 103 10.92 9.18 7.95
C THR A 103 11.39 7.74 7.79
N ALA A 104 12.04 7.17 8.80
CA ALA A 104 12.50 5.79 8.78
C ALA A 104 11.34 4.79 8.77
N SER A 105 10.21 5.13 9.41
CA SER A 105 9.00 4.31 9.47
C SER A 105 8.31 4.13 8.11
N VAL A 106 8.54 5.05 7.16
CA VAL A 106 7.96 4.98 5.81
C VAL A 106 8.42 3.72 5.06
N VAL A 107 9.69 3.35 5.15
CA VAL A 107 10.25 2.22 4.37
C VAL A 107 9.60 0.88 4.71
N PRO A 108 9.53 0.45 5.99
CA PRO A 108 8.86 -0.80 6.34
C PRO A 108 7.35 -0.76 6.06
N LEU A 109 6.70 0.40 6.22
CA LEU A 109 5.28 0.56 5.88
C LEU A 109 5.02 0.37 4.39
N VAL A 110 5.85 0.94 3.51
CA VAL A 110 5.76 0.74 2.06
C VAL A 110 5.94 -0.74 1.72
N ILE A 111 6.93 -1.41 2.30
CA ILE A 111 7.21 -2.83 2.02
C ILE A 111 6.09 -3.74 2.49
N ALA A 112 5.43 -3.41 3.60
CA ALA A 112 4.26 -4.14 4.06
C ALA A 112 3.01 -3.87 3.20
N ALA A 113 2.84 -2.63 2.73
CA ALA A 113 1.62 -2.17 2.09
C ALA A 113 1.57 -2.48 0.59
N PHE A 114 2.69 -2.41 -0.17
CA PHE A 114 2.62 -2.60 -1.62
C PHE A 114 2.10 -3.99 -2.04
N PRO A 115 2.40 -5.11 -1.34
CA PRO A 115 1.83 -6.41 -1.69
C PRO A 115 0.33 -6.47 -1.45
N PHE A 116 -0.14 -5.76 -0.42
CA PHE A 116 -1.56 -5.62 -0.13
C PHE A 116 -2.27 -4.82 -1.23
N VAL A 117 -1.72 -3.66 -1.61
CA VAL A 117 -2.22 -2.85 -2.74
C VAL A 117 -2.24 -3.65 -4.03
N ALA A 118 -1.17 -4.41 -4.33
CA ALA A 118 -1.11 -5.25 -5.52
C ALA A 118 -2.28 -6.25 -5.60
N ARG A 119 -2.65 -6.88 -4.47
CA ARG A 119 -3.80 -7.80 -4.39
C ARG A 119 -5.14 -7.10 -4.53
N LEU A 120 -5.29 -5.90 -3.99
CA LEU A 120 -6.50 -5.09 -4.18
C LEU A 120 -6.68 -4.71 -5.65
N VAL A 121 -5.61 -4.29 -6.32
CA VAL A 121 -5.63 -3.97 -7.76
C VAL A 121 -5.94 -5.22 -8.58
N GLU A 122 -5.30 -6.34 -8.29
CA GLU A 122 -5.60 -7.63 -8.93
C GLU A 122 -7.09 -7.98 -8.78
N GLY A 123 -7.65 -7.86 -7.58
CA GLY A 123 -9.07 -8.09 -7.33
C GLY A 123 -9.97 -7.21 -8.20
N SER A 124 -9.73 -5.90 -8.22
CA SER A 124 -10.48 -4.96 -9.05
C SER A 124 -10.45 -5.33 -10.55
N LEU A 125 -9.28 -5.70 -11.06
CA LEU A 125 -9.12 -6.06 -12.47
C LEU A 125 -9.77 -7.39 -12.83
N ARG A 126 -9.87 -8.33 -11.89
CA ARG A 126 -10.54 -9.63 -12.10
C ARG A 126 -12.08 -9.50 -12.13
N GLU A 127 -12.63 -8.42 -11.62
CA GLU A 127 -14.06 -8.11 -11.68
C GLU A 127 -14.51 -7.62 -13.06
N LEU A 128 -13.57 -7.25 -13.95
CA LEU A 128 -13.89 -6.77 -15.29
C LEU A 128 -14.51 -7.85 -16.14
N ASN A 129 -15.53 -7.44 -16.93
CA ASN A 129 -16.13 -8.32 -17.91
C ASN A 129 -15.13 -8.65 -19.03
N PRO A 130 -14.79 -9.94 -19.25
CA PRO A 130 -13.83 -10.34 -20.29
C PRO A 130 -14.22 -9.87 -21.70
N ASN A 131 -15.52 -9.73 -21.98
CA ASN A 131 -16.01 -9.29 -23.29
C ASN A 131 -15.54 -7.89 -23.67
N ILE A 132 -15.30 -7.01 -22.70
CA ILE A 132 -14.78 -5.67 -22.95
C ILE A 132 -13.34 -5.75 -23.47
N ILE A 133 -12.55 -6.65 -22.90
CA ILE A 133 -11.16 -6.88 -23.32
C ILE A 133 -11.13 -7.52 -24.72
N GLU A 134 -11.98 -8.51 -24.99
CA GLU A 134 -12.09 -9.16 -26.29
C GLU A 134 -12.56 -8.18 -27.37
N ALA A 135 -13.51 -7.30 -27.07
CA ALA A 135 -13.94 -6.25 -28.00
C ALA A 135 -12.79 -5.30 -28.35
N ALA A 136 -12.02 -4.86 -27.35
CA ALA A 136 -10.87 -4.00 -27.57
C ALA A 136 -9.77 -4.69 -28.42
N GLN A 137 -9.53 -5.98 -28.19
CA GLN A 137 -8.60 -6.78 -28.99
C GLN A 137 -9.09 -6.92 -30.43
N SER A 138 -10.38 -7.15 -30.64
CA SER A 138 -11.00 -7.27 -31.96
C SER A 138 -10.91 -5.97 -32.77
N MET A 139 -10.89 -4.83 -32.10
CA MET A 139 -10.66 -3.51 -32.71
C MET A 139 -9.17 -3.21 -32.98
N GLY A 140 -8.25 -4.15 -32.71
CA GLY A 140 -6.83 -4.00 -32.95
C GLY A 140 -6.08 -3.15 -31.91
N ALA A 141 -6.63 -2.96 -30.72
CA ALA A 141 -5.94 -2.24 -29.66
C ALA A 141 -4.69 -2.98 -29.18
N SER A 142 -3.58 -2.25 -28.99
CA SER A 142 -2.36 -2.83 -28.44
C SER A 142 -2.52 -3.17 -26.95
N PRO A 143 -1.71 -4.11 -26.42
CA PRO A 143 -1.78 -4.49 -25.00
C PRO A 143 -1.74 -3.30 -24.03
N LEU A 144 -0.85 -2.35 -24.26
CA LEU A 144 -0.74 -1.16 -23.42
C LEU A 144 -1.98 -0.26 -23.52
N GLN A 145 -2.57 -0.14 -24.73
CA GLN A 145 -3.81 0.62 -24.92
C GLN A 145 -4.97 -0.04 -24.16
N ILE A 146 -5.07 -1.37 -24.19
CA ILE A 146 -6.10 -2.11 -23.46
C ILE A 146 -5.95 -1.87 -21.95
N ILE A 147 -4.73 -1.97 -21.42
CA ILE A 147 -4.48 -1.74 -19.98
C ILE A 147 -4.86 -0.31 -19.57
N VAL A 148 -4.31 0.70 -20.28
CA VAL A 148 -4.41 2.10 -19.83
C VAL A 148 -5.75 2.74 -20.21
N LYS A 149 -6.33 2.38 -21.37
CA LYS A 149 -7.53 3.05 -21.90
C LYS A 149 -8.83 2.26 -21.67
N VAL A 150 -8.72 0.98 -21.32
CA VAL A 150 -9.88 0.12 -21.12
C VAL A 150 -9.91 -0.43 -19.70
N MET A 151 -8.92 -1.22 -19.31
CA MET A 151 -8.95 -1.93 -18.02
C MET A 151 -8.90 -0.98 -16.83
N LEU A 152 -7.93 -0.06 -16.76
CA LEU A 152 -7.78 0.86 -15.63
C LEU A 152 -8.97 1.84 -15.50
N PRO A 153 -9.47 2.49 -16.57
CA PRO A 153 -10.64 3.36 -16.44
C PRO A 153 -11.92 2.61 -16.05
N GLU A 154 -12.14 1.41 -16.58
CA GLU A 154 -13.34 0.63 -16.28
C GLU A 154 -13.39 0.17 -14.81
N CYS A 155 -12.25 -0.22 -14.23
CA CYS A 155 -12.19 -0.59 -12.81
C CYS A 155 -11.88 0.60 -11.87
N PHE A 156 -11.82 1.83 -12.37
CA PHE A 156 -11.50 3.00 -11.55
C PHE A 156 -12.37 3.13 -10.29
N PRO A 157 -13.71 2.93 -10.31
CA PRO A 157 -14.53 2.98 -9.10
C PRO A 157 -14.11 1.94 -8.04
N SER A 158 -13.84 0.70 -8.47
CA SER A 158 -13.36 -0.37 -7.59
C SER A 158 -11.97 -0.04 -7.04
N LEU A 159 -11.06 0.50 -7.86
CA LEU A 159 -9.74 0.93 -7.44
C LEU A 159 -9.80 2.03 -6.37
N VAL A 160 -10.66 3.04 -6.54
CA VAL A 160 -10.83 4.12 -5.55
C VAL A 160 -11.32 3.56 -4.22
N SER A 161 -12.31 2.66 -4.23
CA SER A 161 -12.78 1.98 -3.03
C SER A 161 -11.66 1.19 -2.34
N ASN A 162 -10.90 0.42 -3.10
CA ASN A 162 -9.79 -0.38 -2.60
C ASN A 162 -8.62 0.47 -2.09
N PHE A 163 -8.34 1.62 -2.69
CA PHE A 163 -7.33 2.57 -2.17
C PHE A 163 -7.77 3.20 -0.86
N THR A 164 -9.06 3.45 -0.67
CA THR A 164 -9.59 3.89 0.63
C THR A 164 -9.30 2.85 1.71
N ILE A 165 -9.53 1.57 1.42
CA ILE A 165 -9.20 0.46 2.33
C ILE A 165 -7.69 0.43 2.61
N ALA A 166 -6.85 0.61 1.58
CA ALA A 166 -5.40 0.62 1.74
C ALA A 166 -4.93 1.76 2.65
N ILE A 167 -5.45 2.98 2.45
CA ILE A 167 -5.13 4.15 3.28
C ILE A 167 -5.49 3.89 4.75
N THR A 168 -6.70 3.37 5.00
CA THR A 168 -7.17 3.08 6.36
C THR A 168 -6.28 2.04 7.04
N THR A 169 -5.92 0.98 6.34
CA THR A 169 -5.04 -0.08 6.85
C THR A 169 -3.63 0.45 7.17
N ILE A 170 -3.06 1.28 6.28
CA ILE A 170 -1.74 1.90 6.49
C ILE A 170 -1.78 2.86 7.69
N LEU A 171 -2.86 3.63 7.83
CA LEU A 171 -3.07 4.52 8.97
C LEU A 171 -3.11 3.76 10.30
N GLU A 172 -3.84 2.63 10.35
CA GLU A 172 -3.93 1.79 11.54
C GLU A 172 -2.57 1.21 11.94
N ILE A 173 -1.83 0.69 10.97
CA ILE A 173 -0.48 0.15 11.22
C ILE A 173 0.48 1.28 11.64
N GLY A 174 0.47 2.41 10.93
CA GLY A 174 1.33 3.56 11.22
C GLY A 174 1.10 4.12 12.62
N ARG A 175 -0.17 4.32 13.01
CA ARG A 175 -0.52 4.83 14.35
C ARG A 175 -0.05 3.96 15.50
N ALA A 176 0.09 2.67 15.29
CA ALA A 176 0.56 1.75 16.33
C ALA A 176 2.07 1.83 16.58
N HIS A 177 2.83 2.55 15.71
CA HIS A 177 4.29 2.53 15.71
C HIS A 177 4.94 3.94 15.66
N VAL A 178 4.13 5.00 15.66
CA VAL A 178 4.52 6.40 15.86
C VAL A 178 4.13 6.82 17.27
#